data_6c6711b211c5ed6610bc5f07f61277d2
#
_entry.id   6c6711b211c5ed6610bc5f07f61277d2
#
_cell.length_a   1.000
_cell.length_b   1.000
_cell.length_c   1.000
_cell.angle_alpha   90.00
_cell.angle_beta   90.00
_cell.angle_gamma   90.00
#
_symmetry.space_group_name_H-M   'P 1'
#
loop_
_entity.id
_entity.type
_entity.pdbx_description
1 polymer ?
#
loop_
_entity_poly.entity_id
_entity_poly.type
_entity_poly.pdbx_seq_one_letter_code
_entity_poly.pdbx_strand_id
1 'polypeptide(L)'
;IASCLVGSEMCIRDRLITAALGICAEGGEFTEVVKKCIFQGKPMDEHTIYHMKRELGDIMWYISQACIALDTSIEDIIYMNIEKLEARYPDGFESFRSNNRSEGDL
;
A
#
# COMPACT_ATOMS: atom_id res chain seq x y z
N ILE A 1 -3.91 -21.61 -15.93
CA ILE A 1 -3.79 -21.83 -14.47
C ILE A 1 -2.74 -22.91 -14.16
N ALA A 2 -2.73 -23.99 -14.91
CA ALA A 2 -1.72 -25.04 -14.72
C ALA A 2 -0.30 -24.47 -14.90
N SER A 3 -0.09 -23.51 -15.81
CA SER A 3 1.20 -22.87 -16.02
C SER A 3 1.66 -22.05 -14.82
N CYS A 4 0.74 -21.61 -13.95
CA CYS A 4 1.06 -20.90 -12.73
C CYS A 4 1.72 -21.78 -11.68
N LEU A 5 1.61 -23.08 -11.82
CA LEU A 5 2.12 -24.06 -10.88
C LEU A 5 3.41 -24.72 -11.36
N VAL A 6 3.88 -24.37 -12.56
CA VAL A 6 5.09 -24.96 -13.13
C VAL A 6 6.32 -24.34 -12.46
N GLY A 7 7.18 -25.20 -11.95
CA GLY A 7 8.35 -24.79 -11.19
C GLY A 7 7.99 -24.23 -9.81
N SER A 8 8.88 -23.48 -9.22
CA SER A 8 8.68 -22.86 -7.91
C SER A 8 8.26 -21.38 -8.01
N GLU A 9 8.10 -20.87 -9.22
CA GLU A 9 7.76 -19.48 -9.46
C GLU A 9 6.25 -19.28 -9.46
N MET A 10 5.81 -18.24 -8.72
CA MET A 10 4.42 -17.82 -8.71
C MET A 10 4.11 -17.04 -9.98
N CYS A 11 3.01 -17.36 -10.67
CA CYS A 11 2.63 -16.61 -11.85
C CYS A 11 2.13 -15.19 -11.46
N ILE A 12 2.06 -14.30 -12.45
CA ILE A 12 1.65 -12.90 -12.27
C ILE A 12 0.30 -12.81 -11.56
N ARG A 13 -0.68 -13.60 -12.01
CA ARG A 13 -2.02 -13.60 -11.42
C ARG A 13 -2.00 -13.97 -9.93
N ASP A 14 -1.32 -15.06 -9.58
CA ASP A 14 -1.28 -15.54 -8.20
C ASP A 14 -0.49 -14.57 -7.32
N ARG A 15 0.55 -13.96 -7.85
CA ARG A 15 1.33 -12.95 -7.15
C ARG A 15 0.49 -11.70 -6.88
N LEU A 16 -0.32 -11.27 -7.83
CA LEU A 16 -1.23 -10.13 -7.65
C LEU A 16 -2.30 -10.41 -6.62
N ILE A 17 -2.89 -11.62 -6.64
CA ILE A 17 -3.87 -12.03 -5.63
C ILE A 17 -3.24 -12.03 -4.24
N THR A 18 -2.06 -12.63 -4.11
CA THR A 18 -1.33 -12.66 -2.84
C THR A 18 -1.02 -11.26 -2.34
N ALA A 19 -0.54 -10.38 -3.22
CA ALA A 19 -0.23 -9.00 -2.86
C ALA A 19 -1.49 -8.24 -2.42
N ALA A 20 -2.58 -8.37 -3.16
CA ALA A 20 -3.83 -7.67 -2.84
C ALA A 20 -4.36 -8.08 -1.47
N LEU A 21 -4.42 -9.39 -1.20
CA LEU A 21 -4.87 -9.90 0.09
C LEU A 21 -3.92 -9.50 1.22
N GLY A 22 -2.62 -9.56 0.98
CA GLY A 22 -1.61 -9.20 1.97
C GLY A 22 -1.64 -7.72 2.32
N ILE A 23 -1.76 -6.84 1.35
CA ILE A 23 -1.86 -5.40 1.60
C ILE A 23 -3.08 -5.10 2.47
N CYS A 24 -4.21 -5.72 2.17
CA CYS A 24 -5.44 -5.53 2.94
C CYS A 24 -5.30 -6.08 4.36
N ALA A 25 -4.78 -7.29 4.51
CA ALA A 25 -4.62 -7.94 5.81
C ALA A 25 -3.64 -7.17 6.70
N GLU A 26 -2.48 -6.80 6.20
CA GLU A 26 -1.47 -6.08 6.99
C GLU A 26 -1.90 -4.62 7.26
N GLY A 27 -2.63 -4.00 6.33
CA GLY A 27 -3.27 -2.72 6.57
C GLY A 27 -4.25 -2.80 7.72
N GLY A 28 -5.02 -3.89 7.82
CA GLY A 28 -5.91 -4.18 8.94
C GLY A 28 -5.17 -4.35 10.25
N GLU A 29 -4.03 -5.04 10.26
CA GLU A 29 -3.19 -5.19 11.45
C GLU A 29 -2.65 -3.84 11.94
N PHE A 30 -2.19 -3.02 11.03
CA PHE A 30 -1.76 -1.65 11.36
C PHE A 30 -2.92 -0.86 11.97
N THR A 31 -4.09 -0.92 11.35
CA THR A 31 -5.31 -0.25 11.83
C THR A 31 -5.70 -0.71 13.22
N GLU A 32 -5.57 -2.00 13.51
CA GLU A 32 -5.89 -2.57 14.83
C GLU A 32 -5.00 -1.97 15.93
N VAL A 33 -3.71 -1.81 15.68
CA VAL A 33 -2.79 -1.20 16.65
C VAL A 33 -3.18 0.26 16.90
N VAL A 34 -3.45 1.01 15.86
CA VAL A 34 -3.88 2.43 15.96
C VAL A 34 -5.19 2.54 16.73
N LYS A 35 -6.16 1.70 16.39
CA LYS A 35 -7.46 1.67 17.08
C LYS A 35 -7.31 1.45 18.58
N LYS A 36 -6.48 0.52 18.98
CA LYS A 36 -6.24 0.24 20.38
C LYS A 36 -5.63 1.44 21.13
N CYS A 37 -4.76 2.19 20.48
CA CYS A 37 -4.19 3.39 21.05
C CYS A 37 -5.24 4.49 21.24
N ILE A 38 -6.09 4.69 20.23
CA ILE A 38 -7.05 5.79 20.24
C ILE A 38 -8.27 5.49 21.10
N PHE A 39 -8.80 4.27 21.05
CA PHE A 39 -10.08 3.95 21.67
C PHE A 39 -10.00 3.01 22.86
N GLN A 40 -8.88 2.36 23.10
CA GLN A 40 -8.77 1.33 24.14
C GLN A 40 -7.65 1.61 25.15
N GLY A 41 -7.11 2.82 25.15
CA GLY A 41 -6.12 3.24 26.12
C GLY A 41 -4.75 2.56 26.03
N LYS A 42 -4.43 1.93 24.90
CA LYS A 42 -3.10 1.35 24.72
C LYS A 42 -2.08 2.48 24.63
N PRO A 43 -0.98 2.44 25.41
CA PRO A 43 0.00 3.52 25.37
C PRO A 43 0.76 3.56 24.07
N MET A 44 1.04 4.77 23.59
CA MET A 44 1.86 5.01 22.41
C MET A 44 3.34 5.02 22.81
N ASP A 45 3.81 3.90 23.33
CA ASP A 45 5.20 3.73 23.78
C ASP A 45 6.10 3.19 22.66
N GLU A 46 7.38 3.01 22.96
CA GLU A 46 8.35 2.51 21.99
C GLU A 46 7.98 1.15 21.42
N HIS A 47 7.43 0.27 22.26
CA HIS A 47 7.02 -1.06 21.83
C HIS A 47 5.87 -1.00 20.83
N THR A 48 4.88 -0.16 21.09
CA THR A 48 3.72 0.02 20.22
C THR A 48 4.13 0.67 18.91
N ILE A 49 5.00 1.69 18.96
CA ILE A 49 5.53 2.34 17.76
C ILE A 49 6.34 1.35 16.92
N TYR A 50 7.15 0.53 17.55
CA TYR A 50 7.90 -0.52 16.87
C TYR A 50 6.96 -1.51 16.17
N HIS A 51 5.88 -1.91 16.85
CA HIS A 51 4.87 -2.79 16.26
C HIS A 51 4.24 -2.16 15.02
N MET A 52 3.86 -0.87 15.10
CA MET A 52 3.33 -0.14 13.94
C MET A 52 4.30 -0.14 12.76
N LYS A 53 5.59 0.09 13.04
CA LYS A 53 6.62 0.08 12.00
C LYS A 53 6.75 -1.29 11.33
N ARG A 54 6.64 -2.36 12.11
CA ARG A 54 6.67 -3.72 11.57
C ARG A 54 5.51 -3.99 10.63
N GLU A 55 4.30 -3.56 11.01
CA GLU A 55 3.12 -3.72 10.15
C GLU A 55 3.26 -2.94 8.84
N LEU A 56 3.83 -1.73 8.92
CA LEU A 56 4.13 -0.96 7.71
C LEU A 56 5.13 -1.68 6.81
N GLY A 57 6.13 -2.31 7.42
CA GLY A 57 7.10 -3.13 6.68
C GLY A 57 6.44 -4.30 5.96
N ASP A 58 5.50 -4.97 6.61
CA ASP A 58 4.77 -6.08 6.01
C ASP A 58 3.92 -5.60 4.83
N ILE A 59 3.27 -4.44 4.94
CA ILE A 59 2.55 -3.81 3.83
C ILE A 59 3.50 -3.55 2.67
N MET A 60 4.67 -2.99 2.94
CA MET A 60 5.67 -2.70 1.91
C MET A 60 6.17 -3.97 1.22
N TRP A 61 6.28 -5.07 1.95
CA TRP A 61 6.67 -6.35 1.37
C TRP A 61 5.64 -6.82 0.33
N TYR A 62 4.34 -6.72 0.66
CA TYR A 62 3.28 -7.09 -0.29
C TYR A 62 3.21 -6.12 -1.47
N ILE A 63 3.46 -4.83 -1.25
CA ILE A 63 3.58 -3.87 -2.34
C ILE A 63 4.72 -4.28 -3.29
N SER A 64 5.85 -4.73 -2.74
CA SER A 64 6.97 -5.23 -3.55
C SER A 64 6.57 -6.43 -4.40
N GLN A 65 5.76 -7.34 -3.86
CA GLN A 65 5.26 -8.47 -4.63
C GLN A 65 4.37 -8.02 -5.80
N ALA A 66 3.54 -7.02 -5.58
CA ALA A 66 2.73 -6.44 -6.65
C ALA A 66 3.61 -5.78 -7.71
N CYS A 67 4.65 -5.06 -7.31
CA CYS A 67 5.59 -4.42 -8.23
C CYS A 67 6.29 -5.44 -9.11
N ILE A 68 6.73 -6.56 -8.55
CA ILE A 68 7.34 -7.66 -9.32
C ILE A 68 6.35 -8.18 -10.36
N ALA A 69 5.10 -8.42 -9.96
CA ALA A 69 4.07 -8.91 -10.87
C ALA A 69 3.75 -7.96 -12.01
N LEU A 70 3.82 -6.65 -11.75
CA LEU A 70 3.51 -5.60 -12.71
C LEU A 70 4.75 -5.08 -13.46
N ASP A 71 5.89 -5.72 -13.27
CA ASP A 71 7.17 -5.36 -13.88
C ASP A 71 7.53 -3.89 -13.63
N THR A 72 7.46 -3.49 -12.38
CA THR A 72 7.79 -2.13 -11.94
C THR A 72 8.55 -2.16 -10.63
N SER A 73 8.90 -1.00 -10.09
CA SER A 73 9.57 -0.85 -8.81
C SER A 73 8.76 0.03 -7.88
N ILE A 74 9.05 -0.06 -6.58
CA ILE A 74 8.45 0.85 -5.59
C ILE A 74 8.79 2.29 -5.94
N GLU A 75 10.02 2.56 -6.36
CA GLU A 75 10.44 3.90 -6.76
C GLU A 75 9.59 4.46 -7.88
N ASP A 76 9.34 3.67 -8.92
CA ASP A 76 8.50 4.09 -10.05
C ASP A 76 7.08 4.41 -9.59
N ILE A 77 6.52 3.58 -8.71
CA ILE A 77 5.19 3.81 -8.16
C ILE A 77 5.15 5.10 -7.35
N ILE A 78 6.17 5.37 -6.55
CA ILE A 78 6.28 6.62 -5.79
C ILE A 78 6.34 7.82 -6.73
N TYR A 79 7.16 7.76 -7.78
CA TYR A 79 7.25 8.85 -8.76
C TYR A 79 5.94 9.09 -9.48
N MET A 80 5.24 8.03 -9.89
CA MET A 80 3.92 8.16 -10.50
C MET A 80 2.93 8.85 -9.56
N ASN A 81 3.00 8.53 -8.27
CA ASN A 81 2.14 9.16 -7.28
C ASN A 81 2.48 10.65 -7.08
N ILE A 82 3.77 10.98 -7.03
CA ILE A 82 4.22 12.37 -6.92
C ILE A 82 3.73 13.19 -8.10
N GLU A 83 3.90 12.69 -9.32
CA GLU A 83 3.43 13.34 -10.54
C GLU A 83 1.92 13.58 -10.50
N LYS A 84 1.17 12.56 -10.09
CA LYS A 84 -0.28 12.66 -9.94
C LYS A 84 -0.67 13.75 -8.95
N LEU A 85 -0.04 13.77 -7.79
CA LEU A 85 -0.34 14.75 -6.73
C LEU A 85 0.05 16.17 -7.13
N GLU A 86 1.18 16.35 -7.80
CA GLU A 86 1.60 17.65 -8.30
C GLU A 86 0.64 18.19 -9.36
N ALA A 87 0.17 17.33 -10.26
CA ALA A 87 -0.80 17.71 -11.27
C ALA A 87 -2.16 18.06 -10.66
N ARG A 88 -2.59 17.31 -9.63
CA ARG A 88 -3.88 17.52 -8.97
C ARG A 88 -3.84 18.73 -8.00
N TYR A 89 -2.76 18.88 -7.29
CA TYR A 89 -2.62 19.89 -6.24
C TYR A 89 -1.30 20.68 -6.40
N PRO A 90 -1.16 21.52 -7.43
CA PRO A 90 0.10 22.23 -7.69
C PRO A 90 0.50 23.17 -6.56
N ASP A 91 -0.46 23.68 -5.78
CA ASP A 91 -0.24 24.58 -4.65
C ASP A 91 -0.57 23.94 -3.29
N GLY A 92 -0.59 22.58 -3.23
CA GLY A 92 -0.99 21.83 -2.07
C GLY A 92 -2.44 21.33 -2.17
N PHE A 93 -2.88 20.56 -1.16
CA PHE A 93 -4.19 19.92 -1.18
C PHE A 93 -5.32 20.96 -1.21
N GLU A 94 -6.28 20.75 -2.11
CA GLU A 94 -7.54 21.49 -2.20
C GLU A 94 -8.69 20.52 -2.35
N SER A 95 -9.74 20.70 -1.52
CA SER A 95 -10.95 19.87 -1.58
C SER A 95 -11.63 19.95 -2.95
N PHE A 96 -11.67 21.14 -3.56
CA PHE A 96 -12.26 21.32 -4.89
C PHE A 96 -11.57 20.43 -5.93
N ARG A 97 -10.23 20.42 -5.95
CA ARG A 97 -9.48 19.61 -6.91
C ARG A 97 -9.58 18.12 -6.63
N SER A 98 -9.77 17.75 -5.36
CA SER A 98 -10.00 16.35 -4.98
C SER A 98 -11.34 15.84 -5.51
N ASN A 99 -12.35 16.70 -5.49
CA ASN A 99 -13.71 16.34 -5.91
C ASN A 99 -13.97 16.59 -7.40
N ASN A 100 -13.14 17.43 -8.04
CA ASN A 100 -13.30 17.85 -9.44
C ASN A 100 -12.00 17.57 -10.20
N ARG A 101 -11.74 16.31 -10.45
CA ARG A 101 -10.51 15.85 -11.11
C ARG A 101 -10.54 16.14 -12.59
N SER A 102 -9.34 16.34 -13.16
CA SER A 102 -9.16 16.48 -14.60
C SER A 102 -9.55 15.17 -15.31
N GLU A 103 -9.93 15.29 -16.59
CA GLU A 103 -10.20 14.10 -17.41
C GLU A 103 -8.96 13.19 -17.44
N GLY A 104 -9.17 11.91 -17.19
CA GLY A 104 -8.08 10.92 -17.16
C GLY A 104 -7.34 10.81 -15.83
N ASP A 105 -7.61 11.68 -14.86
CA ASP A 105 -7.04 11.57 -13.52
C ASP A 105 -7.87 10.58 -12.67
N LEU A 106 -7.34 9.39 -12.56
CA LEU A 106 -8.00 8.29 -11.84
C LEU A 106 -7.93 8.42 -10.33
#